data_d37319b04a09e020c710d44118713dc8
#
_entry.id   d37319b04a09e020c710d44118713dc8
#
_cell.length_a   1.000
_cell.length_b   1.000
_cell.length_c   1.000
_cell.angle_alpha   90.00
_cell.angle_beta   90.00
_cell.angle_gamma   90.00
#
_symmetry.space_group_name_H-M   'P 1'
#
loop_
_entity.id
_entity.type
_entity.pdbx_description
1 polymer ?
#
loop_
_entity_poly.entity_id
_entity_poly.type
_entity_poly.pdbx_seq_one_letter_code
_entity_poly.pdbx_strand_id
1 'polypeptide(L)'
;MKNIKTQLFAALIGLSAAAAPAAEAARGTGKVFEGANYTVIRETLHKGKEIPRHNHPGHTLLVTQTKGSSVFLFDGGKRQELLPGSVLKADGSEYVAIKITDDSEFVIVLVKDAENGRKGE
;
A
#
# COMPACT_ATOMS: atom_id res chain seq x y z
N MET A 1 -26.31 -4.87 -8.00
CA MET A 1 -26.18 -4.82 -7.68
C MET A 1 -25.87 -4.50 -7.03
N LYS A 2 -25.82 -4.56 -6.79
CA LYS A 2 -25.44 -4.43 -6.12
C LYS A 2 -25.80 -4.15 -5.04
N ASN A 3 -26.26 -4.31 -4.49
CA ASN A 3 -26.50 -3.94 -3.46
C ASN A 3 -27.37 -4.62 -2.63
N ILE A 4 -28.13 -5.11 -2.87
CA ILE A 4 -28.95 -5.80 -2.21
C ILE A 4 -28.36 -6.81 -1.40
N LYS A 5 -27.54 -7.55 -1.83
CA LYS A 5 -26.96 -8.50 -1.10
C LYS A 5 -26.35 -8.01 0.06
N THR A 6 -25.81 -6.93 0.00
CA THR A 6 -25.15 -6.44 1.11
C THR A 6 -26.06 -6.22 2.23
N GLN A 7 -27.20 -5.86 2.00
CA GLN A 7 -28.07 -5.65 3.02
C GLN A 7 -28.40 -6.83 3.80
N LEU A 8 -28.73 -7.86 3.22
CA LEU A 8 -29.06 -9.01 3.88
C LEU A 8 -28.09 -9.36 4.91
N PHE A 9 -26.91 -9.34 4.66
CA PHE A 9 -25.93 -9.62 5.59
C PHE A 9 -26.01 -8.81 6.77
N ALA A 10 -26.08 -7.63 6.64
CA ALA A 10 -26.13 -6.76 7.71
C ALA A 10 -27.09 -7.20 8.73
N ALA A 11 -28.19 -7.53 8.33
CA ALA A 11 -29.21 -7.94 9.21
C ALA A 11 -28.78 -9.02 10.10
N LEU A 12 -28.30 -10.00 9.57
CA LEU A 12 -27.92 -11.09 10.31
C LEU A 12 -26.94 -10.82 11.32
N ILE A 13 -25.97 -10.19 11.02
CA ILE A 13 -25.01 -9.88 11.91
C ILE A 13 -25.39 -9.07 13.03
N GLY A 14 -26.46 -8.35 12.93
CA GLY A 14 -26.85 -7.58 13.99
C GLY A 14 -26.72 -8.26 15.28
N LEU A 15 -26.85 -9.47 15.26
CA LEU A 15 -26.81 -10.16 16.42
C LEU A 15 -25.52 -10.09 17.10
N SER A 16 -24.51 -10.34 16.51
CA SER A 16 -23.28 -10.34 17.17
C SER A 16 -22.61 -9.09 16.89
N ALA A 17 -22.94 -8.17 17.53
CA ALA A 17 -22.37 -6.93 17.41
C ALA A 17 -20.92 -6.89 17.33
N ALA A 18 -20.29 -7.72 17.92
CA ALA A 18 -18.87 -7.66 17.93
C ALA A 18 -18.19 -8.17 16.70
N ALA A 19 -18.86 -8.78 15.88
CA ALA A 19 -18.22 -9.39 14.74
C ALA A 19 -17.67 -8.38 13.77
N ALA A 20 -16.46 -8.59 13.34
CA ALA A 20 -15.87 -7.72 12.36
C ALA A 20 -16.40 -8.06 11.00
N PRO A 21 -16.41 -7.15 10.08
CA PRO A 21 -16.89 -7.43 8.75
C PRO A 21 -16.00 -8.44 8.08
N ALA A 22 -16.54 -9.27 7.25
CA ALA A 22 -15.77 -10.25 6.54
C ALA A 22 -14.86 -9.59 5.50
N ALA A 23 -15.23 -8.45 4.99
CA ALA A 23 -14.43 -7.76 4.00
C ALA A 23 -14.68 -6.27 4.06
N GLU A 24 -13.68 -5.52 3.71
CA GLU A 24 -13.79 -4.06 3.70
C GLU A 24 -13.15 -3.52 2.44
N ALA A 25 -13.66 -2.44 1.92
CA ALA A 25 -13.08 -1.79 0.76
C ALA A 25 -12.91 -0.31 1.07
N ALA A 26 -11.86 0.28 0.58
CA ALA A 26 -11.60 1.69 0.80
C ALA A 26 -11.34 2.37 -0.53
N ARG A 27 -11.73 3.63 -0.63
CA ARG A 27 -11.52 4.38 -1.84
C ARG A 27 -10.74 5.66 -1.65
N GLY A 28 -10.48 6.04 -0.45
CA GLY A 28 -9.79 7.30 -0.19
C GLY A 28 -8.31 7.23 -0.43
N THR A 29 -7.64 8.34 -0.17
CA THR A 29 -6.21 8.41 -0.29
C THR A 29 -5.64 8.51 1.12
N GLY A 30 -4.40 8.17 1.30
CA GLY A 30 -3.76 8.14 2.61
C GLY A 30 -3.82 6.75 3.17
N LYS A 31 -3.71 6.61 4.48
CA LYS A 31 -3.72 5.30 5.11
C LYS A 31 -5.14 4.80 5.09
N VAL A 32 -5.40 3.73 4.41
CA VAL A 32 -6.74 3.18 4.28
C VAL A 32 -7.01 1.96 5.14
N PHE A 33 -5.98 1.17 5.43
CA PHE A 33 -6.14 0.05 6.34
C PHE A 33 -4.89 -0.07 7.20
N GLU A 34 -5.06 -0.55 8.40
CA GLU A 34 -3.92 -0.77 9.27
C GLU A 34 -4.20 -1.96 10.16
N GLY A 35 -3.27 -2.87 10.29
CA GLY A 35 -3.38 -4.01 11.17
C GLY A 35 -2.16 -4.10 12.04
N ALA A 36 -2.02 -5.16 12.78
CA ALA A 36 -0.88 -5.34 13.66
C ALA A 36 0.41 -5.46 12.87
N ASN A 37 0.36 -6.06 11.71
CA ASN A 37 1.56 -6.31 10.93
C ASN A 37 1.59 -5.64 9.58
N TYR A 38 0.68 -4.76 9.28
CA TYR A 38 0.66 -4.13 7.98
C TYR A 38 0.01 -2.76 7.99
N THR A 39 0.34 -1.95 7.02
CA THR A 39 -0.30 -0.67 6.78
C THR A 39 -0.50 -0.57 5.28
N VAL A 40 -1.69 -0.17 4.86
CA VAL A 40 -2.00 -0.01 3.45
C VAL A 40 -2.27 1.46 3.17
N ILE A 41 -1.54 2.02 2.22
CA ILE A 41 -1.63 3.44 1.91
C ILE A 41 -1.95 3.58 0.43
N ARG A 42 -2.91 4.42 0.12
CA ARG A 42 -3.24 4.70 -1.25
C ARG A 42 -2.76 6.12 -1.55
N GLU A 43 -1.98 6.28 -2.60
CA GLU A 43 -1.46 7.58 -2.96
C GLU A 43 -2.02 8.02 -4.30
N THR A 44 -2.39 9.30 -4.37
CA THR A 44 -2.86 9.89 -5.60
C THR A 44 -2.06 11.18 -5.74
N LEU A 45 -1.17 11.24 -6.70
CA LEU A 45 -0.23 12.35 -6.82
C LEU A 45 -0.14 12.84 -8.26
N HIS A 46 -0.01 14.14 -8.41
CA HIS A 46 0.08 14.74 -9.73
C HIS A 46 1.49 14.70 -10.29
N LYS A 47 1.60 14.69 -11.60
CA LYS A 47 2.84 14.72 -12.29
C LYS A 47 3.72 15.84 -11.73
N GLY A 48 4.96 15.56 -11.54
CA GLY A 48 5.92 16.53 -11.03
C GLY A 48 6.12 16.51 -9.54
N LYS A 49 5.24 15.82 -8.82
CA LYS A 49 5.36 15.75 -7.40
C LYS A 49 6.50 14.81 -7.06
N GLU A 50 7.10 14.98 -5.92
CA GLU A 50 8.14 14.08 -5.44
C GLU A 50 7.89 13.71 -4.01
N ILE A 51 8.18 12.49 -3.65
CA ILE A 51 8.18 12.07 -2.28
C ILE A 51 9.65 12.00 -1.90
N PRO A 52 10.07 12.79 -0.91
CA PRO A 52 11.48 12.89 -0.55
C PRO A 52 12.05 11.58 -0.06
N ARG A 53 13.36 11.46 -0.10
CA ARG A 53 14.08 10.28 0.33
C ARG A 53 13.72 9.92 1.76
N HIS A 54 13.34 8.70 1.98
CA HIS A 54 12.96 8.20 3.30
C HIS A 54 13.05 6.69 3.32
N ASN A 55 12.87 6.08 4.47
CA ASN A 55 12.85 4.62 4.56
C ASN A 55 11.85 4.18 5.62
N HIS A 56 11.60 2.89 5.64
CA HIS A 56 10.68 2.28 6.58
C HIS A 56 11.37 1.03 7.18
N PRO A 57 12.31 1.22 8.10
CA PRO A 57 13.05 0.10 8.64
C PRO A 57 12.12 -0.93 9.27
N GLY A 58 12.44 -2.17 9.15
CA GLY A 58 11.65 -3.24 9.74
C GLY A 58 10.45 -3.66 8.93
N HIS A 59 10.32 -3.14 7.72
CA HIS A 59 9.18 -3.46 6.87
C HIS A 59 9.61 -3.88 5.47
N THR A 60 8.74 -4.62 4.83
CA THR A 60 8.87 -4.90 3.40
C THR A 60 7.87 -4.00 2.69
N LEU A 61 8.29 -3.41 1.60
CA LEU A 61 7.48 -2.48 0.84
C LEU A 61 6.93 -3.19 -0.38
N LEU A 62 5.63 -3.17 -0.55
CA LEU A 62 5.00 -3.71 -1.75
C LEU A 62 4.19 -2.59 -2.38
N VAL A 63 4.45 -2.28 -3.64
CA VAL A 63 3.77 -1.18 -4.31
C VAL A 63 3.10 -1.67 -5.57
N THR A 64 1.85 -1.32 -5.77
CA THR A 64 1.13 -1.62 -6.99
C THR A 64 0.74 -0.31 -7.65
N GLN A 65 1.25 -0.07 -8.85
CA GLN A 65 0.92 1.13 -9.62
C GLN A 65 -0.38 0.84 -10.36
N THR A 66 -1.42 1.63 -10.14
CA THR A 66 -2.69 1.38 -10.78
C THR A 66 -3.00 2.38 -11.89
N LYS A 67 -2.35 3.56 -11.85
CA LYS A 67 -2.59 4.55 -12.85
C LYS A 67 -1.35 5.41 -13.01
N GLY A 68 -1.05 5.84 -14.21
CA GLY A 68 0.07 6.75 -14.46
C GLY A 68 1.41 6.08 -14.33
N SER A 69 2.44 6.87 -14.04
CA SER A 69 3.78 6.34 -13.93
C SER A 69 4.59 7.03 -12.85
N SER A 70 5.50 6.31 -12.26
CA SER A 70 6.35 6.84 -11.21
C SER A 70 7.71 6.17 -11.30
N VAL A 71 8.71 6.79 -10.69
CA VAL A 71 10.04 6.23 -10.65
C VAL A 71 10.48 6.19 -9.21
N PHE A 72 10.85 5.01 -8.75
CA PHE A 72 11.34 4.82 -7.40
C PHE A 72 12.86 4.80 -7.47
N LEU A 73 13.49 5.74 -6.77
CA LEU A 73 14.93 5.90 -6.78
C LEU A 73 15.52 5.44 -5.48
N PHE A 74 16.29 4.39 -5.52
CA PHE A 74 16.90 3.82 -4.33
C PHE A 74 18.34 4.27 -4.23
N ASP A 75 18.88 4.27 -3.02
CA ASP A 75 20.27 4.66 -2.82
C ASP A 75 21.16 3.73 -3.66
N GLY A 76 22.27 4.21 -4.05
CA GLY A 76 23.18 3.43 -4.87
C GLY A 76 22.90 3.53 -6.34
N GLY A 77 21.98 4.40 -6.74
CA GLY A 77 21.70 4.60 -8.15
C GLY A 77 20.71 3.64 -8.76
N LYS A 78 20.10 2.78 -7.96
CA LYS A 78 19.13 1.86 -8.51
C LYS A 78 17.81 2.56 -8.70
N ARG A 79 17.11 2.24 -9.74
CA ARG A 79 15.83 2.87 -9.99
C ARG A 79 14.86 1.87 -10.60
N GLN A 80 13.58 2.05 -10.33
CA GLN A 80 12.53 1.23 -10.91
C GLN A 80 11.43 2.13 -11.40
N GLU A 81 11.07 1.98 -12.67
CA GLU A 81 9.96 2.72 -13.21
C GLU A 81 8.72 1.87 -13.07
N LEU A 82 7.64 2.42 -12.57
CA LEU A 82 6.40 1.69 -12.43
C LEU A 82 5.36 2.25 -13.38
N LEU A 83 4.72 1.36 -14.12
CA LEU A 83 3.65 1.69 -15.05
C LEU A 83 2.41 0.97 -14.55
N PRO A 84 1.23 1.27 -15.06
CA PRO A 84 0.02 0.63 -14.57
C PRO A 84 0.15 -0.89 -14.65
N GLY A 85 -0.10 -1.55 -13.56
CA GLY A 85 0.02 -2.99 -13.46
C GLY A 85 1.34 -3.46 -12.88
N SER A 86 2.30 -2.56 -12.69
CA SER A 86 3.57 -2.94 -12.11
C SER A 86 3.42 -3.19 -10.62
N VAL A 87 4.13 -4.17 -10.12
CA VAL A 87 4.18 -4.46 -8.69
C VAL A 87 5.66 -4.47 -8.29
N LEU A 88 6.00 -3.69 -7.28
CA LEU A 88 7.36 -3.58 -6.80
C LEU A 88 7.47 -4.16 -5.40
N LYS A 89 8.55 -4.86 -5.13
CA LYS A 89 8.84 -5.32 -3.79
C LYS A 89 10.22 -4.80 -3.42
N ALA A 90 10.35 -4.20 -2.27
CA ALA A 90 11.64 -3.68 -1.80
C ALA A 90 11.77 -3.83 -0.31
N ASP A 91 13.01 -3.87 0.16
CA ASP A 91 13.29 -3.90 1.57
C ASP A 91 13.06 -2.49 2.07
N GLY A 92 12.18 -2.33 3.05
CA GLY A 92 11.84 -1.01 3.55
C GLY A 92 13.00 -0.29 4.22
N SER A 93 14.04 -1.00 4.61
CA SER A 93 15.17 -0.35 5.23
C SER A 93 16.01 0.44 4.21
N GLU A 94 15.83 0.17 2.92
CA GLU A 94 16.55 0.93 1.92
C GLU A 94 15.88 2.29 1.77
N TYR A 95 16.68 3.32 1.58
CA TYR A 95 16.11 4.64 1.37
C TYR A 95 15.62 4.77 -0.05
N VAL A 96 14.50 5.44 -0.21
CA VAL A 96 13.87 5.59 -1.51
C VAL A 96 13.26 6.98 -1.64
N ALA A 97 13.36 7.54 -2.82
CA ALA A 97 12.64 8.77 -3.18
C ALA A 97 11.77 8.41 -4.36
N ILE A 98 10.62 9.07 -4.52
CA ILE A 98 9.71 8.75 -5.58
C ILE A 98 9.44 9.99 -6.42
N LYS A 99 9.54 9.86 -7.73
CA LYS A 99 9.22 10.94 -8.63
C LYS A 99 8.01 10.55 -9.43
N ILE A 100 7.03 11.45 -9.52
CA ILE A 100 5.80 11.16 -10.24
C ILE A 100 5.92 11.72 -11.65
N THR A 101 6.04 10.82 -12.62
CA THR A 101 6.30 11.22 -13.99
C THR A 101 5.01 11.42 -14.79
N ASP A 102 3.90 10.93 -14.30
CA ASP A 102 2.59 11.22 -14.85
C ASP A 102 1.60 11.11 -13.70
N ASP A 103 0.43 11.71 -13.80
CA ASP A 103 -0.56 11.67 -12.71
C ASP A 103 -0.74 10.21 -12.31
N SER A 104 -0.54 9.90 -11.06
CA SER A 104 -0.44 8.52 -10.61
C SER A 104 -1.35 8.16 -9.46
N GLU A 105 -1.69 6.90 -9.43
CA GLU A 105 -2.32 6.31 -8.27
C GLU A 105 -1.55 5.04 -8.01
N PHE A 106 -1.22 4.77 -6.76
CA PHE A 106 -0.62 3.50 -6.41
C PHE A 106 -0.96 3.13 -4.97
N VAL A 107 -0.83 1.86 -4.68
CA VAL A 107 -1.13 1.35 -3.37
C VAL A 107 0.19 0.83 -2.80
N ILE A 108 0.51 1.26 -1.58
CA ILE A 108 1.69 0.81 -0.90
C ILE A 108 1.27 -0.03 0.28
N VAL A 109 1.85 -1.20 0.41
CA VAL A 109 1.61 -2.03 1.57
C VAL A 109 2.94 -2.15 2.31
N LEU A 110 2.95 -1.74 3.57
CA LEU A 110 4.12 -1.90 4.41
C LEU A 110 3.83 -3.09 5.28
N VAL A 111 4.62 -4.14 5.13
CA VAL A 111 4.43 -5.36 5.89
C VAL A 111 5.55 -5.46 6.90
N LYS A 112 5.20 -5.60 8.18
CA LYS A 112 6.19 -5.67 9.21
C LYS A 112 6.96 -6.96 9.10
N ASP A 113 8.27 -6.92 9.10
CA ASP A 113 9.08 -8.11 9.00
C ASP A 113 9.04 -8.90 10.30
N ALA A 114 9.16 -10.18 10.18
CA ALA A 114 9.17 -11.04 11.34
C ALA A 114 10.46 -10.80 12.10
N GLU A 115 10.36 -10.58 13.37
CA GLU A 115 11.51 -10.37 14.16
C GLU A 115 12.48 -11.43 14.14
N ASN A 116 12.13 -12.60 14.32
CA ASN A 116 13.01 -13.66 14.30
C ASN A 116 13.51 -14.07 13.01
N GLY A 117 12.76 -14.26 12.12
CA GLY A 117 13.17 -14.73 10.88
C GLY A 117 14.26 -13.96 10.24
N ARG A 118 14.24 -12.71 10.36
CA ARG A 118 15.16 -11.95 9.73
C ARG A 118 16.48 -11.98 10.25
N LYS A 119 16.53 -12.09 11.45
CA LYS A 119 17.72 -12.07 12.07
C LYS A 119 18.57 -13.09 11.71
N GLY A 120 18.15 -14.14 11.57
CA GLY A 120 18.94 -15.21 11.31
C GLY A 120 19.72 -15.01 10.10
N GLU A 121 19.30 -14.20 9.34
CA GLU A 121 20.00 -14.07 8.16
C GLU A 121 20.99 -13.19 8.21
#